data_f7612bfa0ee055f09f3ad056ec6d93b3
#
_entry.id   f7612bfa0ee055f09f3ad056ec6d93b3
#
_cell.length_a   1.000
_cell.length_b   1.000
_cell.length_c   1.000
_cell.angle_alpha   90.00
_cell.angle_beta   90.00
_cell.angle_gamma   90.00
#
_symmetry.space_group_name_H-M   'P 1'
#
loop_
_entity.id
_entity.type
_entity.pdbx_description
1 polymer ?
#
loop_
_entity_poly.entity_id
_entity_poly.type
_entity_poly.pdbx_seq_one_letter_code
_entity_poly.pdbx_strand_id
1 'polypeptide(L)'
;MTKLSRRSLSLQLLASLVLAGFVPTASVAADKPKEIRIDWATYIPVSLLLKDKGLLEKEFTKDGIAVRWVKTVSSSNALQFLNAGSIDFGSTAGSAALVAKINGNPIKSIYVYSRPEWTALVVTKDSKIASIADLKGKKVALVRGTDPHIFLVRALLSAGLTDKDITPVLVQQHADGGTALIRGDVDAWAGLDPMMAQHEVLDGAKLFFRKPEANTWGILNTREDFLKDHPDVVRRVLAVYEDARKHALANYDELKKVFIAVTGLSNAVVDKQLKERTGLTFNRIGPEQRESILEAGLALQKGGVIKTDVNVKKAVDDLIDSSFVVVTN
;
A
#
# COMPACT_ATOMS: atom_id res chain seq x y z
N MET A 1 -79.95 -10.60 -53.41
CA MET A 1 -80.06 -11.89 -54.10
C MET A 1 -78.64 -12.40 -54.38
N THR A 2 -78.45 -13.70 -54.08
CA THR A 2 -77.51 -14.71 -54.56
C THR A 2 -76.07 -14.66 -53.99
N LYS A 3 -75.87 -15.49 -52.99
CA LYS A 3 -75.28 -16.86 -52.96
C LYS A 3 -73.75 -16.94 -52.97
N LEU A 4 -73.29 -17.35 -51.83
CA LEU A 4 -72.18 -18.28 -51.46
C LEU A 4 -71.32 -18.92 -52.56
N SER A 5 -70.03 -18.97 -52.36
CA SER A 5 -69.30 -20.19 -52.63
C SER A 5 -68.04 -20.28 -51.73
N ARG A 6 -67.94 -21.37 -50.94
CA ARG A 6 -66.78 -21.82 -50.17
C ARG A 6 -65.75 -22.46 -51.09
N ARG A 7 -64.50 -22.18 -50.97
CA ARG A 7 -63.43 -23.14 -51.31
C ARG A 7 -62.21 -22.93 -50.41
N SER A 8 -61.85 -24.01 -49.77
CA SER A 8 -60.72 -24.36 -48.98
C SER A 8 -59.39 -23.87 -49.53
N LEU A 9 -58.56 -23.30 -48.65
CA LEU A 9 -57.13 -23.11 -48.93
C LEU A 9 -56.31 -23.79 -47.83
N SER A 10 -55.46 -24.63 -48.33
CA SER A 10 -54.48 -25.46 -47.60
C SER A 10 -53.47 -24.67 -46.82
N LEU A 11 -53.25 -25.07 -45.55
CA LEU A 11 -52.15 -24.61 -44.73
C LEU A 11 -50.83 -25.16 -45.33
N GLN A 12 -49.96 -24.28 -45.77
CA GLN A 12 -48.52 -24.61 -45.91
C GLN A 12 -47.75 -23.94 -44.73
N LEU A 13 -47.33 -24.78 -43.77
CA LEU A 13 -46.36 -24.40 -42.75
C LEU A 13 -45.02 -24.24 -43.44
N LEU A 14 -44.51 -22.99 -43.52
CA LEU A 14 -43.10 -22.71 -43.75
C LEU A 14 -42.40 -22.70 -42.39
N ALA A 15 -41.65 -23.75 -42.11
CA ALA A 15 -40.72 -23.82 -41.00
C ALA A 15 -39.47 -22.98 -41.35
N SER A 16 -39.40 -21.74 -40.83
CA SER A 16 -38.18 -20.90 -40.90
C SER A 16 -37.23 -21.35 -39.81
N LEU A 17 -36.21 -22.12 -40.18
CA LEU A 17 -35.08 -22.45 -39.34
C LEU A 17 -34.25 -21.17 -39.11
N VAL A 18 -34.39 -20.53 -37.93
CA VAL A 18 -33.48 -19.47 -37.50
C VAL A 18 -32.19 -20.14 -37.02
N LEU A 19 -31.19 -20.23 -37.89
CA LEU A 19 -29.80 -20.47 -37.46
C LEU A 19 -29.36 -19.25 -36.67
N ALA A 20 -29.44 -19.33 -35.34
CA ALA A 20 -28.74 -18.41 -34.47
C ALA A 20 -27.23 -18.66 -34.60
N GLY A 21 -26.61 -17.90 -35.51
CA GLY A 21 -25.16 -17.88 -35.63
C GLY A 21 -24.54 -17.41 -34.29
N PHE A 22 -23.89 -18.33 -33.61
CA PHE A 22 -22.99 -18.01 -32.51
C PHE A 22 -21.82 -17.23 -33.12
N VAL A 23 -21.91 -15.89 -33.09
CA VAL A 23 -20.74 -15.04 -33.36
C VAL A 23 -19.89 -15.10 -32.10
N PRO A 24 -18.71 -15.73 -32.12
CA PRO A 24 -17.82 -15.64 -31.00
C PRO A 24 -17.46 -14.16 -30.87
N THR A 25 -17.88 -13.51 -29.78
CA THR A 25 -17.34 -12.22 -29.39
C THR A 25 -15.85 -12.43 -29.12
N ALA A 26 -15.04 -12.11 -30.13
CA ALA A 26 -13.62 -11.99 -29.92
C ALA A 26 -13.42 -10.97 -28.78
N SER A 27 -13.01 -11.44 -27.63
CA SER A 27 -12.53 -10.57 -26.58
C SER A 27 -11.38 -9.77 -27.21
N VAL A 28 -11.61 -8.50 -27.47
CA VAL A 28 -10.55 -7.59 -27.87
C VAL A 28 -9.62 -7.55 -26.67
N ALA A 29 -8.49 -8.26 -26.77
CA ALA A 29 -7.43 -8.13 -25.77
C ALA A 29 -7.07 -6.64 -25.72
N ALA A 30 -7.17 -6.04 -24.55
CA ALA A 30 -6.77 -4.66 -24.39
C ALA A 30 -5.34 -4.50 -24.89
N ASP A 31 -5.07 -3.42 -25.63
CA ASP A 31 -3.74 -3.13 -26.13
C ASP A 31 -2.74 -3.10 -24.96
N LYS A 32 -1.56 -3.64 -25.17
CA LYS A 32 -0.49 -3.59 -24.15
C LYS A 32 -0.23 -2.15 -23.74
N PRO A 33 -0.02 -1.85 -22.44
CA PRO A 33 0.33 -0.51 -22.03
C PRO A 33 1.68 -0.12 -22.63
N LYS A 34 1.84 1.13 -23.03
CA LYS A 34 3.12 1.64 -23.55
C LYS A 34 4.16 1.82 -22.43
N GLU A 35 3.70 2.05 -21.22
CA GLU A 35 4.52 2.33 -20.03
C GLU A 35 3.88 1.72 -18.79
N ILE A 36 4.71 1.19 -17.88
CA ILE A 36 4.36 0.84 -16.51
C ILE A 36 4.95 1.91 -15.60
N ARG A 37 4.11 2.53 -14.78
CA ARG A 37 4.50 3.56 -13.82
C ARG A 37 4.40 2.99 -12.42
N ILE A 38 5.54 2.86 -11.75
CA ILE A 38 5.64 2.20 -10.44
C ILE A 38 6.42 3.08 -9.47
N ASP A 39 6.06 3.07 -8.20
CA ASP A 39 6.77 3.81 -7.19
C ASP A 39 8.01 3.07 -6.66
N TRP A 40 8.90 3.85 -6.07
CA TRP A 40 9.99 3.38 -5.24
C TRP A 40 10.16 4.30 -4.03
N ALA A 41 10.56 3.73 -2.88
CA ALA A 41 10.78 4.52 -1.67
C ALA A 41 11.75 3.84 -0.71
N THR A 42 12.34 4.62 0.19
CA THR A 42 13.30 4.12 1.19
C THR A 42 12.65 3.23 2.26
N TYR A 43 11.34 3.33 2.45
CA TYR A 43 10.58 2.40 3.30
C TYR A 43 10.16 1.11 2.59
N ILE A 44 10.55 0.94 1.30
CA ILE A 44 10.29 -0.25 0.49
C ILE A 44 11.62 -0.82 -0.01
N PRO A 45 12.39 -1.52 0.81
CA PRO A 45 13.76 -1.95 0.42
C PRO A 45 13.81 -2.73 -0.88
N VAL A 46 12.85 -3.62 -1.13
CA VAL A 46 12.78 -4.43 -2.35
C VAL A 46 12.64 -3.56 -3.61
N SER A 47 11.94 -2.41 -3.54
CA SER A 47 11.80 -1.51 -4.69
C SER A 47 13.11 -0.89 -5.12
N LEU A 48 14.02 -0.66 -4.17
CA LEU A 48 15.37 -0.15 -4.46
C LEU A 48 16.18 -1.17 -5.26
N LEU A 49 16.12 -2.45 -4.86
CA LEU A 49 16.79 -3.54 -5.55
C LEU A 49 16.21 -3.76 -6.96
N LEU A 50 14.88 -3.75 -7.09
CA LEU A 50 14.19 -3.85 -8.38
C LEU A 50 14.68 -2.78 -9.36
N LYS A 51 14.72 -1.53 -8.90
CA LYS A 51 15.12 -0.38 -9.69
C LYS A 51 16.62 -0.40 -10.02
N ASP A 52 17.48 -0.66 -9.04
CA ASP A 52 18.93 -0.68 -9.22
C ASP A 52 19.36 -1.74 -10.25
N LYS A 53 18.74 -2.90 -10.21
CA LYS A 53 19.03 -4.00 -11.12
C LYS A 53 18.28 -3.93 -12.46
N GLY A 54 17.37 -2.98 -12.64
CA GLY A 54 16.54 -2.87 -13.83
C GLY A 54 15.73 -4.13 -14.12
N LEU A 55 15.15 -4.76 -13.07
CA LEU A 55 14.51 -6.07 -13.23
C LEU A 55 13.18 -5.98 -14.00
N LEU A 56 12.40 -4.94 -13.76
CA LEU A 56 11.18 -4.70 -14.52
C LEU A 56 11.49 -4.30 -15.97
N GLU A 57 12.48 -3.48 -16.19
CA GLU A 57 12.94 -3.11 -17.54
C GLU A 57 13.35 -4.36 -18.34
N LYS A 58 14.13 -5.26 -17.74
CA LYS A 58 14.54 -6.53 -18.38
C LYS A 58 13.35 -7.41 -18.74
N GLU A 59 12.34 -7.47 -17.87
CA GLU A 59 11.13 -8.25 -18.11
C GLU A 59 10.30 -7.70 -19.27
N PHE A 60 10.16 -6.37 -19.35
CA PHE A 60 9.20 -5.73 -20.24
C PHE A 60 9.78 -5.18 -21.55
N THR A 61 11.11 -5.05 -21.67
CA THR A 61 11.78 -4.54 -22.89
C THR A 61 11.38 -5.30 -24.15
N LYS A 62 11.29 -6.63 -24.09
CA LYS A 62 10.90 -7.49 -25.23
C LYS A 62 9.48 -7.22 -25.76
N ASP A 63 8.62 -6.64 -24.92
CA ASP A 63 7.25 -6.28 -25.28
C ASP A 63 7.13 -4.82 -25.72
N GLY A 64 8.22 -4.06 -25.72
CA GLY A 64 8.23 -2.62 -26.02
C GLY A 64 7.55 -1.77 -24.94
N ILE A 65 7.39 -2.31 -23.72
CA ILE A 65 6.78 -1.59 -22.60
C ILE A 65 7.88 -0.91 -21.79
N ALA A 66 7.80 0.43 -21.67
CA ALA A 66 8.71 1.20 -20.84
C ALA A 66 8.36 1.05 -19.34
N VAL A 67 9.36 1.24 -18.48
CA VAL A 67 9.16 1.30 -17.02
C VAL A 67 9.57 2.69 -16.54
N ARG A 68 8.64 3.38 -15.87
CA ARG A 68 8.89 4.69 -15.26
C ARG A 68 8.79 4.61 -13.75
N TRP A 69 9.93 4.86 -13.09
CA TRP A 69 10.03 4.91 -11.65
C TRP A 69 9.67 6.28 -11.10
N VAL A 70 8.78 6.30 -10.12
CA VAL A 70 8.35 7.54 -9.44
C VAL A 70 8.73 7.43 -7.96
N LYS A 71 9.50 8.40 -7.45
CA LYS A 71 9.84 8.42 -6.02
C LYS A 71 8.62 8.82 -5.21
N THR A 72 8.31 8.04 -4.18
CA THR A 72 7.32 8.40 -3.16
C THR A 72 7.99 8.55 -1.79
N VAL A 73 7.43 9.42 -0.95
CA VAL A 73 7.98 9.76 0.37
C VAL A 73 7.08 9.30 1.52
N SER A 74 5.89 8.82 1.20
CA SER A 74 4.92 8.31 2.17
C SER A 74 3.78 7.56 1.49
N SER A 75 3.02 6.76 2.25
CA SER A 75 1.77 6.13 1.76
C SER A 75 0.78 7.16 1.21
N SER A 76 0.62 8.32 1.87
CA SER A 76 -0.25 9.41 1.38
C SER A 76 0.14 9.87 -0.01
N ASN A 77 1.44 10.06 -0.25
CA ASN A 77 1.96 10.51 -1.54
C ASN A 77 1.73 9.45 -2.63
N ALA A 78 2.00 8.18 -2.35
CA ALA A 78 1.72 7.07 -3.27
C ALA A 78 0.23 6.98 -3.62
N LEU A 79 -0.67 7.12 -2.61
CA LEU A 79 -2.12 7.10 -2.80
C LEU A 79 -2.64 8.28 -3.63
N GLN A 80 -2.06 9.46 -3.45
CA GLN A 80 -2.37 10.63 -4.30
C GLN A 80 -1.99 10.37 -5.75
N PHE A 81 -0.80 9.80 -6.01
CA PHE A 81 -0.35 9.47 -7.36
C PHE A 81 -1.17 8.37 -8.01
N LEU A 82 -1.58 7.33 -7.27
CA LEU A 82 -2.53 6.31 -7.74
C LEU A 82 -3.86 6.94 -8.12
N ASN A 83 -4.43 7.77 -7.25
CA ASN A 83 -5.72 8.44 -7.48
C ASN A 83 -5.69 9.38 -8.70
N ALA A 84 -4.57 10.06 -8.89
CA ALA A 84 -4.35 10.95 -10.04
C ALA A 84 -3.98 10.21 -11.34
N GLY A 85 -3.86 8.87 -11.31
CA GLY A 85 -3.39 8.09 -12.46
C GLY A 85 -1.94 8.40 -12.86
N SER A 86 -1.13 8.96 -11.96
CA SER A 86 0.28 9.28 -12.23
C SER A 86 1.20 8.07 -12.06
N ILE A 87 0.77 7.07 -11.30
CA ILE A 87 1.38 5.74 -11.19
C ILE A 87 0.32 4.65 -11.34
N ASP A 88 0.74 3.46 -11.77
CA ASP A 88 -0.10 2.27 -11.93
C ASP A 88 0.03 1.34 -10.73
N PHE A 89 1.22 1.32 -10.11
CA PHE A 89 1.53 0.58 -8.89
C PHE A 89 2.07 1.51 -7.82
N GLY A 90 1.54 1.39 -6.63
CA GLY A 90 1.95 2.23 -5.49
C GLY A 90 2.01 1.45 -4.19
N SER A 91 3.06 1.70 -3.42
CA SER A 91 3.39 0.98 -2.18
C SER A 91 2.94 1.76 -0.96
N THR A 92 2.16 1.12 -0.10
CA THR A 92 1.57 1.77 1.08
C THR A 92 1.54 0.83 2.28
N ALA A 93 1.16 1.38 3.44
CA ALA A 93 0.64 0.58 4.53
C ALA A 93 -0.81 0.15 4.23
N GLY A 94 -1.22 -1.01 4.74
CA GLY A 94 -2.57 -1.53 4.52
C GLY A 94 -3.66 -0.64 5.10
N SER A 95 -3.44 -0.05 6.27
CA SER A 95 -4.38 0.89 6.90
C SER A 95 -4.57 2.18 6.08
N ALA A 96 -3.49 2.71 5.51
CA ALA A 96 -3.55 3.89 4.65
C ALA A 96 -4.31 3.59 3.34
N ALA A 97 -4.06 2.41 2.73
CA ALA A 97 -4.81 1.95 1.57
C ALA A 97 -6.31 1.81 1.86
N LEU A 98 -6.68 1.26 3.04
CA LEU A 98 -8.07 1.14 3.45
C LEU A 98 -8.76 2.50 3.56
N VAL A 99 -8.13 3.47 4.23
CA VAL A 99 -8.69 4.84 4.36
C VAL A 99 -8.85 5.47 2.98
N ALA A 100 -7.88 5.32 2.09
CA ALA A 100 -7.97 5.84 0.72
C ALA A 100 -9.11 5.17 -0.07
N LYS A 101 -9.29 3.85 0.06
CA LYS A 101 -10.39 3.10 -0.55
C LYS A 101 -11.75 3.59 -0.08
N ILE A 102 -11.92 3.77 1.23
CA ILE A 102 -13.15 4.33 1.83
C ILE A 102 -13.44 5.73 1.29
N ASN A 103 -12.40 6.52 1.01
CA ASN A 103 -12.53 7.86 0.43
C ASN A 103 -12.65 7.87 -1.11
N GLY A 104 -12.85 6.71 -1.74
CA GLY A 104 -13.15 6.59 -3.16
C GLY A 104 -11.94 6.43 -4.08
N ASN A 105 -10.72 6.19 -3.55
CA ASN A 105 -9.57 5.89 -4.40
C ASN A 105 -9.76 4.52 -5.08
N PRO A 106 -9.77 4.44 -6.43
CA PRO A 106 -10.06 3.21 -7.17
C PRO A 106 -8.83 2.29 -7.24
N ILE A 107 -8.48 1.68 -6.11
CA ILE A 107 -7.31 0.80 -5.97
C ILE A 107 -7.68 -0.60 -5.47
N LYS A 108 -6.82 -1.56 -5.79
CA LYS A 108 -6.78 -2.91 -5.22
C LYS A 108 -5.42 -3.16 -4.57
N SER A 109 -5.44 -3.74 -3.38
CA SER A 109 -4.27 -4.28 -2.69
C SER A 109 -4.03 -5.70 -3.17
N ILE A 110 -2.86 -5.98 -3.78
CA ILE A 110 -2.61 -7.21 -4.54
C ILE A 110 -1.42 -8.03 -4.06
N TYR A 111 -0.52 -7.45 -3.25
CA TYR A 111 0.70 -8.14 -2.83
C TYR A 111 1.24 -7.56 -1.51
N VAL A 112 1.91 -8.42 -0.72
CA VAL A 112 2.67 -8.02 0.48
C VAL A 112 4.14 -8.03 0.13
N TYR A 113 4.81 -6.89 0.22
CA TYR A 113 6.25 -6.81 -0.02
C TYR A 113 7.09 -6.88 1.25
N SER A 114 6.51 -6.60 2.43
CA SER A 114 7.20 -6.71 3.72
C SER A 114 6.25 -6.78 4.92
N ARG A 115 6.78 -7.32 6.03
CA ARG A 115 6.26 -7.11 7.39
C ARG A 115 7.19 -6.14 8.10
N PRO A 116 6.91 -4.84 8.08
CA PRO A 116 7.76 -3.87 8.74
C PRO A 116 7.35 -3.64 10.20
N GLU A 117 8.33 -3.26 11.02
CA GLU A 117 8.09 -2.47 12.22
C GLU A 117 8.58 -1.04 11.95
N TRP A 118 8.01 -0.41 10.94
CA TRP A 118 8.48 0.87 10.42
C TRP A 118 7.97 2.09 11.16
N THR A 119 7.07 1.92 12.14
CA THR A 119 6.56 3.04 12.93
C THR A 119 6.58 2.76 14.42
N ALA A 120 6.92 3.80 15.17
CA ALA A 120 6.82 3.89 16.61
C ALA A 120 6.61 5.35 17.03
N LEU A 121 6.28 5.61 18.30
CA LEU A 121 6.26 6.96 18.84
C LEU A 121 7.61 7.28 19.45
N VAL A 122 8.20 8.38 19.01
CA VAL A 122 9.58 8.75 19.24
C VAL A 122 9.65 10.02 20.09
N VAL A 123 10.60 10.03 21.03
CA VAL A 123 10.94 11.20 21.85
C VAL A 123 12.44 11.39 21.88
N THR A 124 12.91 12.56 22.31
CA THR A 124 14.34 12.81 22.52
C THR A 124 14.89 11.97 23.68
N LYS A 125 16.21 11.80 23.75
CA LYS A 125 16.90 11.02 24.81
C LYS A 125 16.59 11.51 26.23
N ASP A 126 16.37 12.83 26.40
CA ASP A 126 16.17 13.48 27.69
C ASP A 126 14.69 13.71 28.03
N SER A 127 13.79 13.27 27.13
CA SER A 127 12.33 13.39 27.33
C SER A 127 11.87 12.65 28.59
N LYS A 128 10.90 13.24 29.27
CA LYS A 128 10.19 12.64 30.41
C LYS A 128 8.92 11.87 30.00
N ILE A 129 8.54 11.92 28.73
CA ILE A 129 7.43 11.15 28.20
C ILE A 129 7.82 9.68 28.18
N ALA A 130 7.09 8.84 28.94
CA ALA A 130 7.35 7.40 29.06
C ALA A 130 6.13 6.55 28.72
N SER A 131 4.93 7.16 28.64
CA SER A 131 3.68 6.49 28.33
C SER A 131 2.82 7.31 27.37
N ILE A 132 1.81 6.69 26.79
CA ILE A 132 0.85 7.39 25.91
C ILE A 132 0.08 8.46 26.66
N ALA A 133 -0.21 8.24 27.94
CA ALA A 133 -0.92 9.22 28.78
C ALA A 133 -0.13 10.55 28.92
N ASP A 134 1.21 10.49 28.87
CA ASP A 134 2.07 11.67 28.96
C ASP A 134 2.00 12.57 27.70
N LEU A 135 1.39 12.08 26.63
CA LEU A 135 1.17 12.87 25.41
C LEU A 135 0.07 13.92 25.57
N LYS A 136 -0.73 13.86 26.63
CA LYS A 136 -1.81 14.83 26.85
C LYS A 136 -1.26 16.27 26.90
N GLY A 137 -1.78 17.14 26.03
CA GLY A 137 -1.35 18.53 25.87
C GLY A 137 -0.02 18.72 25.14
N LYS A 138 0.63 17.63 24.66
CA LYS A 138 1.93 17.68 23.99
C LYS A 138 1.79 17.96 22.49
N LYS A 139 2.83 18.58 21.92
CA LYS A 139 2.98 18.75 20.48
C LYS A 139 3.52 17.46 19.87
N VAL A 140 2.81 16.87 18.93
CA VAL A 140 3.21 15.62 18.28
C VAL A 140 3.29 15.83 16.77
N ALA A 141 4.50 15.69 16.21
CA ALA A 141 4.69 15.74 14.76
C ALA A 141 4.15 14.48 14.08
N LEU A 142 3.47 14.66 12.95
CA LEU A 142 2.94 13.55 12.16
C LEU A 142 2.72 13.93 10.68
N VAL A 143 2.76 12.93 9.78
CA VAL A 143 2.30 13.05 8.39
C VAL A 143 0.90 12.45 8.30
N ARG A 144 -0.10 13.29 7.99
CA ARG A 144 -1.50 12.86 7.94
C ARG A 144 -1.75 11.77 6.87
N GLY A 145 -2.58 10.78 7.22
CA GLY A 145 -3.01 9.72 6.28
C GLY A 145 -1.94 8.64 6.02
N THR A 146 -0.93 8.55 6.88
CA THR A 146 0.11 7.52 6.85
C THR A 146 -0.04 6.51 7.99
N ASP A 147 0.66 5.38 7.91
CA ASP A 147 0.64 4.39 8.99
C ASP A 147 1.10 4.96 10.35
N PRO A 148 2.15 5.80 10.45
CA PRO A 148 2.51 6.48 11.69
C PRO A 148 1.38 7.33 12.29
N HIS A 149 0.62 8.04 11.46
CA HIS A 149 -0.56 8.77 11.94
C HIS A 149 -1.62 7.82 12.51
N ILE A 150 -1.92 6.75 11.78
CA ILE A 150 -2.91 5.75 12.19
C ILE A 150 -2.45 5.01 13.45
N PHE A 151 -1.15 4.69 13.53
CA PHE A 151 -0.53 4.12 14.72
C PHE A 151 -0.68 5.04 15.95
N LEU A 152 -0.41 6.34 15.80
CA LEU A 152 -0.62 7.33 16.87
C LEU A 152 -2.09 7.36 17.33
N VAL A 153 -3.05 7.41 16.40
CA VAL A 153 -4.48 7.40 16.75
C VAL A 153 -4.83 6.14 17.54
N ARG A 154 -4.38 4.97 17.10
CA ARG A 154 -4.61 3.71 17.83
C ARG A 154 -3.97 3.71 19.21
N ALA A 155 -2.76 4.25 19.34
CA ALA A 155 -2.08 4.38 20.62
C ALA A 155 -2.83 5.30 21.58
N LEU A 156 -3.25 6.49 21.12
CA LEU A 156 -4.05 7.41 21.91
C LEU A 156 -5.35 6.77 22.41
N LEU A 157 -6.10 6.10 21.51
CA LEU A 157 -7.34 5.41 21.87
C LEU A 157 -7.12 4.30 22.92
N SER A 158 -5.99 3.59 22.87
CA SER A 158 -5.67 2.57 23.87
C SER A 158 -5.46 3.13 25.27
N ALA A 159 -5.13 4.41 25.39
CA ALA A 159 -4.99 5.15 26.66
C ALA A 159 -6.21 6.03 27.00
N GLY A 160 -7.31 5.88 26.26
CA GLY A 160 -8.52 6.69 26.47
C GLY A 160 -8.38 8.14 26.00
N LEU A 161 -7.38 8.43 25.18
CA LEU A 161 -7.10 9.74 24.58
C LEU A 161 -7.55 9.78 23.12
N THR A 162 -7.64 10.99 22.57
CA THR A 162 -7.93 11.26 21.15
C THR A 162 -6.94 12.27 20.58
N ASP A 163 -7.03 12.56 19.31
CA ASP A 163 -6.26 13.63 18.65
C ASP A 163 -6.54 15.03 19.24
N LYS A 164 -7.68 15.21 19.92
CA LYS A 164 -8.04 16.47 20.64
C LYS A 164 -7.27 16.65 21.96
N ASP A 165 -6.73 15.58 22.49
CA ASP A 165 -5.95 15.60 23.74
C ASP A 165 -4.47 15.95 23.52
N ILE A 166 -4.04 16.05 22.27
CA ILE A 166 -2.69 16.45 21.87
C ILE A 166 -2.73 17.72 21.01
N THR A 167 -1.58 18.29 20.68
CA THR A 167 -1.44 19.34 19.66
C THR A 167 -0.74 18.73 18.43
N PRO A 168 -1.48 18.29 17.40
CA PRO A 168 -0.89 17.72 16.19
C PRO A 168 -0.11 18.78 15.40
N VAL A 169 1.16 18.50 15.12
CA VAL A 169 2.00 19.32 14.23
C VAL A 169 2.15 18.59 12.90
N LEU A 170 1.42 19.07 11.89
CA LEU A 170 1.42 18.45 10.57
C LEU A 170 2.67 18.82 9.81
N VAL A 171 3.40 17.81 9.35
CA VAL A 171 4.57 17.96 8.46
C VAL A 171 4.32 17.29 7.12
N GLN A 172 5.06 17.71 6.09
CA GLN A 172 4.89 17.17 4.74
C GLN A 172 5.61 15.84 4.56
N GLN A 173 6.75 15.67 5.21
CA GLN A 173 7.58 14.48 5.14
C GLN A 173 7.97 13.99 6.54
N HIS A 174 8.18 12.70 6.71
CA HIS A 174 8.57 12.13 8.00
C HIS A 174 9.94 12.66 8.48
N ALA A 175 10.86 12.96 7.57
CA ALA A 175 12.16 13.57 7.91
C ALA A 175 12.01 14.93 8.62
N ASP A 176 11.01 15.74 8.22
CA ASP A 176 10.73 17.02 8.86
C ASP A 176 10.27 16.83 10.31
N GLY A 177 9.47 15.78 10.56
CA GLY A 177 8.99 15.42 11.90
C GLY A 177 10.13 15.01 12.83
N GLY A 178 11.04 14.18 12.36
CA GLY A 178 12.24 13.80 13.10
C GLY A 178 13.14 15.02 13.40
N THR A 179 13.36 15.87 12.41
CA THR A 179 14.12 17.13 12.58
C THR A 179 13.46 18.06 13.60
N ALA A 180 12.14 18.24 13.55
CA ALA A 180 11.39 19.04 14.51
C ALA A 180 11.51 18.50 15.94
N LEU A 181 11.52 17.17 16.10
CA LEU A 181 11.74 16.53 17.40
C LEU A 181 13.13 16.85 17.96
N ILE A 182 14.17 16.67 17.16
CA ILE A 182 15.56 16.90 17.62
C ILE A 182 15.82 18.38 17.93
N ARG A 183 15.17 19.31 17.24
CA ARG A 183 15.22 20.75 17.53
C ARG A 183 14.43 21.16 18.77
N GLY A 184 13.53 20.30 19.27
CA GLY A 184 12.63 20.63 20.37
C GLY A 184 11.40 21.45 19.96
N ASP A 185 11.09 21.53 18.66
CA ASP A 185 9.89 22.20 18.17
C ASP A 185 8.61 21.44 18.51
N VAL A 186 8.75 20.13 18.72
CA VAL A 186 7.72 19.18 19.17
C VAL A 186 8.20 18.29 20.30
N ASP A 187 7.27 17.78 21.10
CA ASP A 187 7.56 16.93 22.26
C ASP A 187 7.74 15.45 21.88
N ALA A 188 7.03 15.01 20.82
CA ALA A 188 7.07 13.65 20.29
C ALA A 188 6.84 13.65 18.78
N TRP A 189 7.16 12.52 18.16
CA TRP A 189 6.99 12.31 16.72
C TRP A 189 6.43 10.92 16.44
N ALA A 190 5.42 10.82 15.59
CA ALA A 190 4.97 9.58 15.00
C ALA A 190 5.97 9.20 13.88
N GLY A 191 6.95 8.38 14.25
CA GLY A 191 8.15 8.09 13.47
C GLY A 191 7.92 7.13 12.32
N LEU A 192 8.80 7.20 11.32
CA LEU A 192 8.90 6.26 10.22
C LEU A 192 10.38 5.94 9.93
N ASP A 193 10.70 4.66 9.70
CA ASP A 193 12.01 4.25 9.20
C ASP A 193 12.22 4.65 7.72
N PRO A 194 13.45 4.96 7.31
CA PRO A 194 14.73 4.86 8.04
C PRO A 194 15.04 6.02 9.00
N MET A 195 14.28 7.11 8.98
CA MET A 195 14.57 8.31 9.77
C MET A 195 14.50 8.02 11.28
N MET A 196 13.59 7.13 11.69
CA MET A 196 13.46 6.70 13.07
C MET A 196 14.75 5.99 13.53
N ALA A 197 15.25 5.02 12.78
CA ALA A 197 16.51 4.35 13.06
C ALA A 197 17.70 5.34 13.03
N GLN A 198 17.68 6.33 12.14
CA GLN A 198 18.72 7.36 12.08
C GLN A 198 18.78 8.17 13.37
N HIS A 199 17.66 8.68 13.86
CA HIS A 199 17.61 9.47 15.08
C HIS A 199 17.93 8.65 16.35
N GLU A 200 17.59 7.35 16.38
CA GLU A 200 18.04 6.48 17.46
C GLU A 200 19.57 6.35 17.49
N VAL A 201 20.20 6.14 16.32
CA VAL A 201 21.65 5.91 16.22
C VAL A 201 22.45 7.19 16.42
N LEU A 202 22.01 8.31 15.83
CA LEU A 202 22.78 9.56 15.79
C LEU A 202 22.49 10.47 16.99
N ASP A 203 21.23 10.56 17.42
CA ASP A 203 20.76 11.53 18.40
C ASP A 203 20.37 10.87 19.74
N GLY A 204 20.39 9.53 19.81
CA GLY A 204 19.95 8.79 20.98
C GLY A 204 18.45 8.88 21.25
N ALA A 205 17.66 9.20 20.24
CA ALA A 205 16.20 9.24 20.35
C ALA A 205 15.64 7.90 20.86
N LYS A 206 14.54 7.94 21.59
CA LYS A 206 13.91 6.76 22.20
C LYS A 206 12.59 6.46 21.54
N LEU A 207 12.37 5.20 21.19
CA LEU A 207 11.07 4.70 20.79
C LEU A 207 10.30 4.34 22.06
N PHE A 208 9.61 5.32 22.66
CA PHE A 208 8.94 5.10 23.95
C PHE A 208 7.68 4.25 23.85
N PHE A 209 7.09 4.15 22.66
CA PHE A 209 5.98 3.25 22.40
C PHE A 209 6.19 2.51 21.07
N ARG A 210 6.37 1.19 21.18
CA ARG A 210 6.50 0.24 20.08
C ARG A 210 5.39 -0.80 20.18
N LYS A 211 4.79 -1.13 19.05
CA LYS A 211 3.78 -2.19 18.92
C LYS A 211 3.85 -2.78 17.50
N PRO A 212 4.80 -3.70 17.25
CA PRO A 212 5.04 -4.25 15.91
C PRO A 212 3.79 -4.80 15.24
N GLU A 213 2.91 -5.47 16.00
CA GLU A 213 1.65 -6.02 15.52
C GLU A 213 0.61 -4.97 15.10
N ALA A 214 0.80 -3.71 15.48
CA ALA A 214 -0.06 -2.61 15.05
C ALA A 214 0.36 -1.99 13.71
N ASN A 215 1.51 -2.37 13.17
CA ASN A 215 1.91 -2.00 11.81
C ASN A 215 1.12 -2.83 10.80
N THR A 216 0.56 -2.19 9.77
CA THR A 216 -0.44 -2.81 8.91
C THR A 216 0.13 -3.35 7.60
N TRP A 217 1.35 -3.88 7.64
CA TRP A 217 2.03 -4.50 6.50
C TRP A 217 2.41 -3.53 5.39
N GLY A 218 3.44 -3.87 4.65
CA GLY A 218 3.81 -3.22 3.41
C GLY A 218 3.05 -3.84 2.24
N ILE A 219 2.16 -3.06 1.62
CA ILE A 219 1.21 -3.52 0.62
C ILE A 219 1.49 -2.82 -0.72
N LEU A 220 1.60 -3.60 -1.79
CA LEU A 220 1.57 -3.08 -3.16
C LEU A 220 0.13 -3.00 -3.64
N ASN A 221 -0.25 -1.82 -4.11
CA ASN A 221 -1.55 -1.55 -4.69
C ASN A 221 -1.42 -1.28 -6.19
N THR A 222 -2.50 -1.54 -6.92
CA THR A 222 -2.65 -1.11 -8.31
C THR A 222 -3.99 -0.42 -8.51
N ARG A 223 -4.10 0.41 -9.56
CA ARG A 223 -5.38 1.00 -9.94
C ARG A 223 -6.33 -0.06 -10.49
N GLU A 224 -7.62 0.08 -10.22
CA GLU A 224 -8.64 -0.87 -10.66
C GLU A 224 -8.76 -0.94 -12.18
N ASP A 225 -8.67 0.20 -12.88
CA ASP A 225 -8.68 0.27 -14.34
C ASP A 225 -7.46 -0.45 -14.94
N PHE A 226 -6.26 -0.19 -14.43
CA PHE A 226 -5.04 -0.85 -14.89
C PHE A 226 -5.09 -2.37 -14.66
N LEU A 227 -5.60 -2.79 -13.50
CA LEU A 227 -5.77 -4.20 -13.16
C LEU A 227 -6.74 -4.90 -14.11
N LYS A 228 -7.86 -4.24 -14.42
CA LYS A 228 -8.88 -4.75 -15.33
C LYS A 228 -8.37 -4.86 -16.76
N ASP A 229 -7.67 -3.83 -17.24
CA ASP A 229 -7.26 -3.74 -18.64
C ASP A 229 -5.98 -4.54 -18.93
N HIS A 230 -5.10 -4.70 -17.92
CA HIS A 230 -3.78 -5.33 -18.08
C HIS A 230 -3.46 -6.39 -17.00
N PRO A 231 -4.34 -7.37 -16.74
CA PRO A 231 -4.15 -8.35 -15.64
C PRO A 231 -2.87 -9.19 -15.82
N ASP A 232 -2.46 -9.45 -17.06
CA ASP A 232 -1.25 -10.23 -17.35
C ASP A 232 0.02 -9.43 -17.03
N VAL A 233 0.01 -8.13 -17.30
CA VAL A 233 1.10 -7.22 -16.91
C VAL A 233 1.22 -7.18 -15.39
N VAL A 234 0.10 -7.09 -14.67
CA VAL A 234 0.10 -7.13 -13.20
C VAL A 234 0.71 -8.42 -12.68
N ARG A 235 0.35 -9.59 -13.21
CA ARG A 235 0.94 -10.88 -12.80
C ARG A 235 2.45 -10.90 -13.02
N ARG A 236 2.94 -10.39 -14.14
CA ARG A 236 4.37 -10.33 -14.45
C ARG A 236 5.12 -9.37 -13.53
N VAL A 237 4.56 -8.19 -13.24
CA VAL A 237 5.13 -7.26 -12.25
C VAL A 237 5.27 -7.94 -10.90
N LEU A 238 4.24 -8.67 -10.45
CA LEU A 238 4.28 -9.39 -9.18
C LEU A 238 5.31 -10.53 -9.18
N ALA A 239 5.47 -11.24 -10.29
CA ALA A 239 6.50 -12.29 -10.42
C ALA A 239 7.90 -11.70 -10.26
N VAL A 240 8.20 -10.59 -10.94
CA VAL A 240 9.50 -9.89 -10.82
C VAL A 240 9.70 -9.34 -9.41
N TYR A 241 8.65 -8.85 -8.77
CA TYR A 241 8.69 -8.37 -7.38
C TYR A 241 9.03 -9.52 -6.41
N GLU A 242 8.43 -10.69 -6.62
CA GLU A 242 8.66 -11.89 -5.81
C GLU A 242 10.09 -12.41 -5.97
N ASP A 243 10.62 -12.43 -7.20
CA ASP A 243 12.02 -12.82 -7.46
C ASP A 243 12.99 -11.86 -6.78
N ALA A 244 12.73 -10.56 -6.85
CA ALA A 244 13.54 -9.55 -6.15
C ALA A 244 13.46 -9.72 -4.63
N ARG A 245 12.29 -10.05 -4.07
CA ARG A 245 12.10 -10.31 -2.64
C ARG A 245 12.89 -11.54 -2.19
N LYS A 246 12.81 -12.64 -2.94
CA LYS A 246 13.60 -13.87 -2.68
C LYS A 246 15.10 -13.60 -2.77
N HIS A 247 15.51 -12.84 -3.78
CA HIS A 247 16.90 -12.43 -3.93
C HIS A 247 17.39 -11.60 -2.74
N ALA A 248 16.58 -10.62 -2.28
CA ALA A 248 16.88 -9.80 -1.12
C ALA A 248 17.04 -10.62 0.17
N LEU A 249 16.18 -11.65 0.36
CA LEU A 249 16.29 -12.58 1.49
C LEU A 249 17.58 -13.40 1.46
N ALA A 250 17.98 -13.88 0.29
CA ALA A 250 19.16 -14.69 0.11
C ALA A 250 20.47 -13.87 0.11
N ASN A 251 20.40 -12.57 -0.24
CA ASN A 251 21.55 -11.70 -0.48
C ASN A 251 21.44 -10.38 0.28
N TYR A 252 21.34 -10.48 1.61
CA TYR A 252 21.16 -9.30 2.49
C TYR A 252 22.20 -8.20 2.24
N ASP A 253 23.48 -8.56 2.08
CA ASP A 253 24.55 -7.58 1.90
C ASP A 253 24.43 -6.79 0.60
N GLU A 254 23.87 -7.39 -0.43
CA GLU A 254 23.58 -6.71 -1.70
C GLU A 254 22.42 -5.71 -1.51
N LEU A 255 21.31 -6.12 -0.87
CA LEU A 255 20.22 -5.22 -0.53
C LEU A 255 20.71 -4.04 0.30
N LYS A 256 21.53 -4.30 1.33
CA LYS A 256 22.15 -3.29 2.18
C LYS A 256 23.01 -2.32 1.39
N LYS A 257 23.85 -2.84 0.48
CA LYS A 257 24.71 -2.01 -0.39
C LYS A 257 23.88 -1.06 -1.27
N VAL A 258 22.85 -1.57 -1.92
CA VAL A 258 21.94 -0.76 -2.73
C VAL A 258 21.22 0.29 -1.86
N PHE A 259 20.77 -0.11 -0.69
CA PHE A 259 20.09 0.80 0.23
C PHE A 259 21.00 1.96 0.67
N ILE A 260 22.24 1.67 1.05
CA ILE A 260 23.25 2.68 1.43
C ILE A 260 23.55 3.61 0.24
N ALA A 261 23.74 3.06 -0.96
CA ALA A 261 24.01 3.87 -2.16
C ALA A 261 22.90 4.88 -2.48
N VAL A 262 21.64 4.50 -2.24
CA VAL A 262 20.47 5.35 -2.50
C VAL A 262 20.26 6.39 -1.40
N THR A 263 20.50 6.01 -0.14
CA THR A 263 20.12 6.83 1.02
C THR A 263 21.28 7.63 1.62
N GLY A 264 22.52 7.20 1.43
CA GLY A 264 23.70 7.75 2.11
C GLY A 264 23.76 7.44 3.61
N LEU A 265 22.88 6.58 4.13
CA LEU A 265 22.80 6.25 5.54
C LEU A 265 23.97 5.34 5.97
N SER A 266 24.32 5.42 7.25
CA SER A 266 25.39 4.58 7.81
C SER A 266 24.98 3.11 7.91
N ASN A 267 25.98 2.21 7.95
CA ASN A 267 25.76 0.79 8.12
C ASN A 267 24.88 0.47 9.34
N ALA A 268 25.08 1.17 10.46
CA ALA A 268 24.35 0.94 11.71
C ALA A 268 22.85 1.30 11.56
N VAL A 269 22.53 2.40 10.87
CA VAL A 269 21.16 2.80 10.61
C VAL A 269 20.46 1.80 9.69
N VAL A 270 21.15 1.38 8.61
CA VAL A 270 20.59 0.45 7.65
C VAL A 270 20.37 -0.94 8.25
N ASP A 271 21.33 -1.45 9.04
CA ASP A 271 21.15 -2.72 9.74
C ASP A 271 19.97 -2.67 10.73
N LYS A 272 19.82 -1.55 11.45
CA LYS A 272 18.69 -1.36 12.38
C LYS A 272 17.34 -1.46 11.66
N GLN A 273 17.20 -0.83 10.51
CA GLN A 273 15.98 -0.94 9.71
C GLN A 273 15.80 -2.32 9.06
N LEU A 274 16.82 -2.80 8.35
CA LEU A 274 16.66 -3.98 7.51
C LEU A 274 16.68 -5.30 8.28
N LYS A 275 17.57 -5.44 9.31
CA LYS A 275 17.68 -6.68 10.09
C LYS A 275 16.69 -6.73 11.25
N GLU A 276 16.53 -5.61 11.97
CA GLU A 276 15.73 -5.62 13.20
C GLU A 276 14.24 -5.41 12.92
N ARG A 277 13.88 -4.68 11.83
CA ARG A 277 12.53 -4.15 11.65
C ARG A 277 11.86 -4.47 10.32
N THR A 278 12.53 -5.21 9.42
CA THR A 278 11.97 -5.52 8.11
C THR A 278 11.92 -7.01 7.86
N GLY A 279 10.73 -7.61 7.94
CA GLY A 279 10.49 -8.99 7.53
C GLY A 279 10.12 -9.07 6.05
N LEU A 280 10.85 -9.90 5.28
CA LEU A 280 10.60 -10.12 3.85
C LEU A 280 10.06 -11.53 3.54
N THR A 281 9.57 -12.27 4.54
CA THR A 281 9.14 -13.67 4.37
C THR A 281 7.74 -13.84 3.79
N PHE A 282 6.94 -12.77 3.78
CA PHE A 282 5.56 -12.78 3.31
C PHE A 282 5.45 -12.21 1.89
N ASN A 283 4.57 -12.78 1.07
CA ASN A 283 4.39 -12.40 -0.33
C ASN A 283 2.93 -12.37 -0.80
N ARG A 284 1.98 -12.65 0.10
CA ARG A 284 0.55 -12.66 -0.23
C ARG A 284 -0.28 -12.05 0.88
N ILE A 285 -1.41 -11.48 0.49
CA ILE A 285 -2.40 -11.01 1.45
C ILE A 285 -3.27 -12.19 1.88
N GLY A 286 -3.02 -12.67 3.08
CA GLY A 286 -3.77 -13.74 3.73
C GLY A 286 -4.71 -13.24 4.84
N PRO A 287 -5.24 -14.17 5.67
CA PRO A 287 -6.12 -13.81 6.79
C PRO A 287 -5.47 -12.85 7.79
N GLU A 288 -4.19 -13.04 8.13
CA GLU A 288 -3.47 -12.19 9.09
C GLU A 288 -3.38 -10.72 8.63
N GLN A 289 -3.06 -10.50 7.36
CA GLN A 289 -2.98 -9.15 6.78
C GLN A 289 -4.35 -8.49 6.72
N ARG A 290 -5.36 -9.26 6.29
CA ARG A 290 -6.75 -8.81 6.24
C ARG A 290 -7.26 -8.39 7.62
N GLU A 291 -7.01 -9.21 8.65
CA GLU A 291 -7.42 -8.92 10.03
C GLU A 291 -6.72 -7.67 10.57
N SER A 292 -5.40 -7.55 10.39
CA SER A 292 -4.63 -6.37 10.81
C SER A 292 -5.17 -5.07 10.18
N ILE A 293 -5.53 -5.10 8.89
CA ILE A 293 -6.13 -3.94 8.19
C ILE A 293 -7.54 -3.64 8.72
N LEU A 294 -8.34 -4.68 8.96
CA LEU A 294 -9.69 -4.56 9.52
C LEU A 294 -9.66 -3.94 10.93
N GLU A 295 -8.82 -4.47 11.81
CA GLU A 295 -8.66 -3.94 13.17
C GLU A 295 -8.23 -2.46 13.17
N ALA A 296 -7.30 -2.09 12.28
CA ALA A 296 -6.91 -0.69 12.13
C ALA A 296 -8.09 0.18 11.68
N GLY A 297 -8.87 -0.29 10.71
CA GLY A 297 -10.07 0.41 10.23
C GLY A 297 -11.14 0.59 11.30
N LEU A 298 -11.42 -0.47 12.08
CA LEU A 298 -12.38 -0.42 13.19
C LEU A 298 -11.92 0.53 14.32
N ALA A 299 -10.61 0.52 14.62
CA ALA A 299 -10.05 1.47 15.59
C ALA A 299 -10.18 2.92 15.10
N LEU A 300 -9.93 3.20 13.83
CA LEU A 300 -10.11 4.51 13.23
C LEU A 300 -11.59 4.96 13.22
N GLN A 301 -12.51 4.02 13.02
CA GLN A 301 -13.96 4.30 13.11
C GLN A 301 -14.37 4.64 14.55
N LYS A 302 -13.87 3.88 15.52
CA LYS A 302 -14.07 4.16 16.95
C LYS A 302 -13.49 5.54 17.35
N GLY A 303 -12.36 5.91 16.74
CA GLY A 303 -11.71 7.21 16.95
C GLY A 303 -12.32 8.37 16.16
N GLY A 304 -13.38 8.13 15.37
CA GLY A 304 -14.07 9.17 14.60
C GLY A 304 -13.32 9.63 13.33
N VAL A 305 -12.24 8.95 12.95
CA VAL A 305 -11.50 9.21 11.69
C VAL A 305 -12.26 8.65 10.49
N ILE A 306 -12.82 7.45 10.64
CA ILE A 306 -13.77 6.86 9.69
C ILE A 306 -15.19 7.09 10.22
N LYS A 307 -16.11 7.50 9.35
CA LYS A 307 -17.51 7.72 9.73
C LYS A 307 -18.17 6.43 10.21
N THR A 308 -19.09 6.54 11.14
CA THR A 308 -19.77 5.39 11.79
C THR A 308 -20.70 4.61 10.85
N ASP A 309 -21.18 5.22 9.77
CA ASP A 309 -22.03 4.60 8.75
C ASP A 309 -21.25 3.78 7.70
N VAL A 310 -19.91 3.85 7.69
CA VAL A 310 -19.06 3.06 6.79
C VAL A 310 -18.99 1.61 7.22
N ASN A 311 -19.28 0.68 6.32
CA ASN A 311 -19.03 -0.73 6.53
C ASN A 311 -17.55 -1.05 6.29
N VAL A 312 -16.74 -0.97 7.36
CA VAL A 312 -15.28 -1.17 7.30
C VAL A 312 -14.92 -2.55 6.77
N LYS A 313 -15.65 -3.61 7.19
CA LYS A 313 -15.41 -4.98 6.71
C LYS A 313 -15.59 -5.06 5.20
N LYS A 314 -16.68 -4.51 4.67
CA LYS A 314 -16.93 -4.47 3.23
C LYS A 314 -15.83 -3.68 2.50
N ALA A 315 -15.37 -2.57 3.06
CA ALA A 315 -14.30 -1.78 2.47
C ALA A 315 -12.97 -2.57 2.39
N VAL A 316 -12.65 -3.39 3.39
CA VAL A 316 -11.49 -4.30 3.36
C VAL A 316 -11.68 -5.37 2.29
N ASP A 317 -12.88 -5.97 2.20
CA ASP A 317 -13.20 -6.96 1.17
C ASP A 317 -13.11 -6.37 -0.25
N ASP A 318 -13.58 -5.14 -0.44
CA ASP A 318 -13.49 -4.42 -1.70
C ASP A 318 -12.06 -3.95 -2.04
N LEU A 319 -11.22 -3.72 -1.04
CA LEU A 319 -9.82 -3.30 -1.22
C LEU A 319 -8.94 -4.45 -1.68
N ILE A 320 -9.05 -5.62 -1.03
CA ILE A 320 -8.10 -6.72 -1.20
C ILE A 320 -8.50 -7.60 -2.39
N ASP A 321 -7.57 -7.80 -3.30
CA ASP A 321 -7.66 -8.83 -4.34
C ASP A 321 -6.55 -9.87 -4.11
N SER A 322 -6.94 -11.01 -3.54
CA SER A 322 -6.05 -12.13 -3.25
C SER A 322 -5.95 -13.15 -4.40
N SER A 323 -6.57 -12.91 -5.55
CA SER A 323 -6.50 -13.80 -6.71
C SER A 323 -5.12 -13.81 -7.38
N PHE A 324 -4.33 -12.77 -7.16
CA PHE A 324 -2.97 -12.66 -7.64
C PHE A 324 -2.00 -13.38 -6.69
N VAL A 325 -2.01 -14.71 -6.73
CA VAL A 325 -1.00 -15.51 -6.03
C VAL A 325 0.18 -15.70 -6.97
N VAL A 326 1.36 -15.23 -6.57
CA VAL A 326 2.59 -15.55 -7.29
C VAL A 326 2.96 -16.98 -6.93
N VAL A 327 2.61 -17.90 -7.82
CA VAL A 327 3.08 -19.29 -7.74
C VAL A 327 4.52 -19.27 -8.26
N THR A 328 5.47 -19.41 -7.35
CA THR A 328 6.88 -19.60 -7.73
C THR A 328 7.14 -21.10 -7.74
N ASN A 329 7.55 -21.58 -8.89
CA ASN A 329 8.09 -22.93 -9.05
C ASN A 329 9.39 -23.09 -8.26
#